data_9900da864d1044ccdebcd77f02d02d00
#
_entry.id   9900da864d1044ccdebcd77f02d02d00
#
_cell.length_a   1.000
_cell.length_b   1.000
_cell.length_c   1.000
_cell.angle_alpha   90.00
_cell.angle_beta   90.00
_cell.angle_gamma   90.00
#
_symmetry.space_group_name_H-M   'P 1'
#
loop_
_entity.id
_entity.type
_entity.pdbx_description
1 polymer ?
#
loop_
_entity_poly.entity_id
_entity_poly.type
_entity_poly.pdbx_seq_one_letter_code
_entity_poly.pdbx_strand_id
1 'polypeptide(L)'
;IRGGYMFKEIISISKNYALVRFEGVAEEDLLNLNLVFEDTNKKILGEVNEINDNTVKVNFLGEFVNNKFQSGIIRKPSLSSKIRIISRDELNELVGENDKKSMVLGLSPLYNDCPIKINIDDMWSNHNAFFGNTGSGKTYGVSRFIQNLFNMPDKIPFNSNIFIFNNTDEYDNAFRSINNYNVNFNYKMYSISGEGGYNICLPLWLLSVDDYANLLDVTDYSQLAVIEKMLNLVSVFSKNDEEAHKYKNHLIASAI
;
A
#
# COMPACT_ATOMS: atom_id res chain seq x y z
N ILE A 1 -25.36 -4.07 -12.72
CA ILE A 1 -25.96 -4.86 -11.64
C ILE A 1 -27.10 -5.63 -12.25
N ARG A 2 -26.98 -6.96 -12.33
CA ARG A 2 -27.97 -7.89 -12.91
C ARG A 2 -28.91 -8.32 -11.80
N GLY A 3 -29.93 -7.58 -11.46
CA GLY A 3 -30.93 -8.02 -10.52
C GLY A 3 -31.91 -6.91 -10.21
N GLY A 4 -33.19 -7.15 -10.35
CA GLY A 4 -34.25 -6.18 -10.01
C GLY A 4 -34.47 -6.14 -8.50
N TYR A 5 -33.46 -5.72 -7.71
CA TYR A 5 -33.64 -5.53 -6.26
C TYR A 5 -34.37 -4.22 -6.01
N MET A 6 -35.37 -4.26 -5.16
CA MET A 6 -36.05 -3.07 -4.69
C MET A 6 -35.91 -2.95 -3.18
N PHE A 7 -35.13 -1.97 -2.73
CA PHE A 7 -35.04 -1.62 -1.31
C PHE A 7 -36.31 -0.85 -0.91
N LYS A 8 -37.01 -1.31 0.10
CA LYS A 8 -38.35 -0.82 0.44
C LYS A 8 -38.34 0.18 1.58
N GLU A 9 -37.90 -0.24 2.74
CA GLU A 9 -38.01 0.56 3.95
C GLU A 9 -36.86 0.31 4.91
N ILE A 10 -36.58 1.29 5.75
CA ILE A 10 -35.65 1.16 6.86
C ILE A 10 -36.42 0.65 8.06
N ILE A 11 -36.08 -0.56 8.50
CA ILE A 11 -36.74 -1.21 9.65
C ILE A 11 -36.23 -0.59 10.96
N SER A 12 -34.92 -0.39 11.06
CA SER A 12 -34.29 0.19 12.24
C SER A 12 -32.98 0.88 11.91
N ILE A 13 -32.62 1.84 12.76
CA ILE A 13 -31.36 2.58 12.67
C ILE A 13 -30.61 2.46 13.99
N SER A 14 -29.39 1.95 13.94
CA SER A 14 -28.46 1.84 15.06
C SER A 14 -27.36 2.92 14.98
N LYS A 15 -26.37 2.84 15.89
CA LYS A 15 -25.28 3.80 15.90
C LYS A 15 -24.46 3.79 14.60
N ASN A 16 -24.18 2.60 14.07
CA ASN A 16 -23.24 2.43 12.95
C ASN A 16 -23.87 1.75 11.72
N TYR A 17 -25.13 1.33 11.79
CA TYR A 17 -25.80 0.62 10.71
C TYR A 17 -27.32 0.87 10.69
N ALA A 18 -27.94 0.54 9.56
CA ALA A 18 -29.38 0.41 9.41
C ALA A 18 -29.75 -1.01 8.98
N LEU A 19 -30.93 -1.48 9.40
CA LEU A 19 -31.58 -2.68 8.83
C LEU A 19 -32.58 -2.21 7.79
N VAL A 20 -32.45 -2.75 6.58
CA VAL A 20 -33.24 -2.37 5.42
C VAL A 20 -33.95 -3.59 4.89
N ARG A 21 -35.27 -3.48 4.61
CA ARG A 21 -36.05 -4.51 3.93
C ARG A 21 -35.86 -4.37 2.43
N PHE A 22 -35.69 -5.50 1.75
CA PHE A 22 -35.62 -5.55 0.30
C PHE A 22 -36.58 -6.63 -0.24
N GLU A 23 -36.96 -6.49 -1.50
CA GLU A 23 -37.69 -7.49 -2.28
C GLU A 23 -36.81 -7.93 -3.45
N GLY A 24 -36.77 -9.23 -3.69
CA GLY A 24 -35.97 -9.88 -4.73
C GLY A 24 -35.36 -11.17 -4.20
N VAL A 25 -34.68 -11.91 -5.05
CA VAL A 25 -33.94 -13.10 -4.62
C VAL A 25 -32.62 -12.60 -4.03
N ALA A 26 -32.33 -13.01 -2.78
CA ALA A 26 -31.03 -12.72 -2.15
C ALA A 26 -29.93 -13.49 -2.89
N GLU A 27 -29.16 -12.79 -3.70
CA GLU A 27 -27.98 -13.32 -4.37
C GLU A 27 -26.72 -12.82 -3.63
N GLU A 28 -25.62 -13.57 -3.74
CA GLU A 28 -24.32 -13.20 -3.16
C GLU A 28 -23.84 -11.81 -3.60
N ASP A 29 -24.32 -11.33 -4.74
CA ASP A 29 -24.01 -10.00 -5.31
C ASP A 29 -24.51 -8.80 -4.46
N LEU A 30 -25.36 -9.05 -3.45
CA LEU A 30 -25.79 -7.98 -2.53
C LEU A 30 -24.75 -7.64 -1.47
N LEU A 31 -23.87 -8.57 -1.10
CA LEU A 31 -22.80 -8.31 -0.14
C LEU A 31 -21.83 -7.30 -0.74
N ASN A 32 -21.39 -6.36 0.09
CA ASN A 32 -20.50 -5.25 -0.26
C ASN A 32 -21.12 -4.22 -1.22
N LEU A 33 -22.41 -4.34 -1.56
CA LEU A 33 -23.10 -3.35 -2.38
C LEU A 33 -23.23 -2.03 -1.61
N ASN A 34 -22.95 -0.93 -2.27
CA ASN A 34 -23.09 0.40 -1.69
C ASN A 34 -24.50 0.96 -1.91
N LEU A 35 -25.14 1.35 -0.82
CA LEU A 35 -26.47 1.96 -0.80
C LEU A 35 -26.37 3.42 -0.35
N VAL A 36 -27.20 4.27 -0.96
CA VAL A 36 -27.33 5.68 -0.59
C VAL A 36 -28.69 5.89 0.08
N PHE A 37 -28.67 6.41 1.30
CA PHE A 37 -29.84 6.90 2.04
C PHE A 37 -29.98 8.38 1.74
N GLU A 38 -31.03 8.73 1.02
CA GLU A 38 -31.26 10.08 0.52
C GLU A 38 -32.42 10.75 1.25
N ASP A 39 -32.11 11.85 1.92
CA ASP A 39 -33.05 12.80 2.51
C ASP A 39 -33.00 14.11 1.75
N THR A 40 -33.87 15.07 2.08
CA THR A 40 -33.97 16.38 1.39
C THR A 40 -32.64 17.11 1.28
N ASN A 41 -31.78 17.04 2.33
CA ASN A 41 -30.54 17.84 2.41
C ASN A 41 -29.30 17.00 2.68
N LYS A 42 -29.38 15.67 2.61
CA LYS A 42 -28.21 14.81 2.87
C LYS A 42 -28.31 13.50 2.14
N LYS A 43 -27.16 12.96 1.82
CA LYS A 43 -26.98 11.63 1.25
C LYS A 43 -25.95 10.90 2.09
N ILE A 44 -26.36 9.79 2.68
CA ILE A 44 -25.49 8.94 3.51
C ILE A 44 -25.19 7.68 2.73
N LEU A 45 -23.91 7.35 2.66
CA LEU A 45 -23.42 6.13 2.05
C LEU A 45 -23.31 5.02 3.09
N GLY A 46 -23.79 3.84 2.73
CA GLY A 46 -23.58 2.63 3.51
C GLY A 46 -23.24 1.45 2.62
N GLU A 47 -22.72 0.40 3.23
CA GLU A 47 -22.33 -0.85 2.58
C GLU A 47 -23.10 -2.02 3.19
N VAL A 48 -23.63 -2.89 2.35
CA VAL A 48 -24.30 -4.13 2.79
C VAL A 48 -23.25 -5.09 3.34
N ASN A 49 -23.36 -5.38 4.64
CA ASN A 49 -22.43 -6.24 5.35
C ASN A 49 -23.00 -7.62 5.68
N GLU A 50 -24.31 -7.71 5.81
CA GLU A 50 -24.99 -8.94 6.22
C GLU A 50 -26.37 -9.03 5.55
N ILE A 51 -26.76 -10.23 5.16
CA ILE A 51 -28.05 -10.52 4.54
C ILE A 51 -28.77 -11.57 5.41
N ASN A 52 -30.02 -11.27 5.82
CA ASN A 52 -30.86 -12.16 6.56
C ASN A 52 -32.25 -12.19 5.91
N ASP A 53 -32.65 -13.30 5.31
CA ASP A 53 -33.92 -13.46 4.60
C ASP A 53 -34.22 -12.26 3.66
N ASN A 54 -35.19 -11.43 4.07
CA ASN A 54 -35.62 -10.24 3.31
C ASN A 54 -35.02 -8.92 3.85
N THR A 55 -33.99 -9.00 4.68
CA THR A 55 -33.35 -7.83 5.29
C THR A 55 -31.86 -7.81 5.05
N VAL A 56 -31.32 -6.63 4.85
CA VAL A 56 -29.90 -6.38 4.79
C VAL A 56 -29.46 -5.44 5.90
N LYS A 57 -28.31 -5.73 6.47
CA LYS A 57 -27.63 -4.81 7.39
C LYS A 57 -26.65 -3.97 6.61
N VAL A 58 -26.84 -2.66 6.68
CA VAL A 58 -26.07 -1.68 5.94
C VAL A 58 -25.25 -0.84 6.91
N ASN A 59 -23.94 -1.04 6.91
CA ASN A 59 -23.01 -0.24 7.73
C ASN A 59 -22.80 1.12 7.10
N PHE A 60 -22.86 2.17 7.91
CA PHE A 60 -22.61 3.52 7.41
C PHE A 60 -21.12 3.78 7.20
N LEU A 61 -20.76 4.30 6.03
CA LEU A 61 -19.39 4.63 5.65
C LEU A 61 -19.10 6.13 5.78
N GLY A 62 -20.05 6.95 5.34
CA GLY A 62 -19.87 8.40 5.31
C GLY A 62 -21.05 9.13 4.69
N GLU A 63 -20.87 10.41 4.38
CA GLU A 63 -21.90 11.24 3.76
C GLU A 63 -21.36 12.02 2.57
N PHE A 64 -22.24 12.36 1.63
CA PHE A 64 -21.91 13.26 0.52
C PHE A 64 -22.28 14.69 0.88
N VAL A 65 -21.28 15.55 0.98
CA VAL A 65 -21.42 17.00 1.21
C VAL A 65 -20.97 17.73 -0.04
N ASN A 66 -21.87 18.50 -0.65
CA ASN A 66 -21.60 19.19 -1.92
C ASN A 66 -21.08 18.23 -3.03
N ASN A 67 -21.65 17.04 -3.12
CA ASN A 67 -21.27 15.94 -4.01
C ASN A 67 -19.85 15.39 -3.78
N LYS A 68 -19.17 15.72 -2.70
CA LYS A 68 -17.90 15.13 -2.28
C LYS A 68 -18.12 14.18 -1.11
N PHE A 69 -17.51 13.01 -1.19
CA PHE A 69 -17.58 12.02 -0.13
C PHE A 69 -16.71 12.44 1.07
N GLN A 70 -17.29 12.32 2.25
CA GLN A 70 -16.61 12.50 3.53
C GLN A 70 -16.84 11.28 4.40
N SER A 71 -15.76 10.69 4.92
CA SER A 71 -15.82 9.53 5.82
C SER A 71 -16.45 9.93 7.16
N GLY A 72 -17.30 9.02 7.69
CA GLY A 72 -18.06 9.24 8.90
C GLY A 72 -19.37 9.98 8.64
N ILE A 73 -20.27 9.92 9.62
CA ILE A 73 -21.59 10.56 9.55
C ILE A 73 -21.83 11.41 10.81
N ILE A 74 -22.31 12.64 10.62
CA ILE A 74 -22.69 13.52 11.73
C ILE A 74 -24.14 13.25 12.12
N ARG A 75 -25.02 13.13 11.13
CA ARG A 75 -26.44 12.88 11.35
C ARG A 75 -26.88 11.65 10.61
N LYS A 76 -27.56 10.73 11.32
CA LYS A 76 -28.10 9.49 10.75
C LYS A 76 -29.21 9.76 9.73
N PRO A 77 -29.51 8.80 8.83
CA PRO A 77 -30.68 8.90 7.95
C PRO A 77 -31.95 8.86 8.79
N SER A 78 -33.05 9.33 8.24
CA SER A 78 -34.38 9.15 8.83
C SER A 78 -34.97 7.81 8.42
N LEU A 79 -35.97 7.30 9.17
CA LEU A 79 -36.68 6.08 8.78
C LEU A 79 -37.44 6.23 7.45
N SER A 80 -37.70 7.48 7.02
CA SER A 80 -38.35 7.82 5.76
C SER A 80 -37.37 8.12 4.62
N SER A 81 -36.06 7.98 4.85
CA SER A 81 -35.06 8.22 3.81
C SER A 81 -35.29 7.28 2.63
N LYS A 82 -35.18 7.82 1.42
CA LYS A 82 -35.21 7.02 0.18
C LYS A 82 -33.92 6.21 0.08
N ILE A 83 -34.05 4.91 -0.23
CA ILE A 83 -32.91 4.01 -0.37
C ILE A 83 -32.74 3.67 -1.84
N ARG A 84 -31.51 3.78 -2.32
CA ARG A 84 -31.13 3.37 -3.67
C ARG A 84 -29.70 2.88 -3.72
N ILE A 85 -29.37 2.16 -4.78
CA ILE A 85 -27.99 1.82 -5.09
C ILE A 85 -27.23 3.10 -5.44
N ILE A 86 -25.96 3.13 -5.13
CA ILE A 86 -25.05 4.22 -5.48
C ILE A 86 -25.09 4.51 -6.99
N SER A 87 -25.13 5.77 -7.37
CA SER A 87 -25.04 6.16 -8.79
C SER A 87 -23.60 6.08 -9.30
N ARG A 88 -23.45 6.09 -10.64
CA ARG A 88 -22.11 6.03 -11.25
C ARG A 88 -21.26 7.26 -10.92
N ASP A 89 -21.86 8.43 -10.84
CA ASP A 89 -21.15 9.67 -10.49
C ASP A 89 -20.68 9.65 -9.04
N GLU A 90 -21.54 9.20 -8.11
CA GLU A 90 -21.17 9.02 -6.71
C GLU A 90 -20.11 7.92 -6.54
N LEU A 91 -20.18 6.85 -7.32
CA LEU A 91 -19.16 5.80 -7.33
C LEU A 91 -17.82 6.34 -7.83
N ASN A 92 -17.80 7.14 -8.90
CA ASN A 92 -16.58 7.76 -9.40
C ASN A 92 -15.92 8.67 -8.35
N GLU A 93 -16.71 9.36 -7.53
CA GLU A 93 -16.19 10.16 -6.41
C GLU A 93 -15.50 9.27 -5.35
N LEU A 94 -16.04 8.07 -5.09
CA LEU A 94 -15.45 7.12 -4.14
C LEU A 94 -14.17 6.47 -4.65
N VAL A 95 -14.16 6.06 -5.92
CA VAL A 95 -13.05 5.30 -6.51
C VAL A 95 -11.94 6.18 -7.08
N GLY A 96 -12.03 7.48 -6.87
CA GLY A 96 -11.04 8.47 -7.28
C GLY A 96 -11.33 9.12 -8.64
N GLU A 97 -11.01 10.39 -8.73
CA GLU A 97 -11.17 11.19 -9.93
C GLU A 97 -10.19 10.77 -11.04
N ASN A 98 -10.55 11.07 -12.29
CA ASN A 98 -9.66 10.95 -13.44
C ASN A 98 -8.72 12.15 -13.49
N ASP A 99 -7.74 12.21 -12.63
CA ASP A 99 -6.72 13.23 -12.69
C ASP A 99 -5.39 12.69 -13.25
N LYS A 100 -4.44 13.59 -13.47
CA LYS A 100 -3.09 13.23 -13.96
C LYS A 100 -2.30 12.39 -12.95
N LYS A 101 -2.69 12.41 -11.69
CA LYS A 101 -2.03 11.74 -10.58
C LYS A 101 -2.70 10.42 -10.19
N SER A 102 -3.76 10.03 -10.88
CA SER A 102 -4.47 8.78 -10.60
C SER A 102 -3.93 7.61 -11.42
N MET A 103 -3.87 6.44 -10.81
CA MET A 103 -3.52 5.17 -11.42
C MET A 103 -4.67 4.18 -11.27
N VAL A 104 -4.99 3.44 -12.33
CA VAL A 104 -5.95 2.33 -12.24
C VAL A 104 -5.30 1.15 -11.54
N LEU A 105 -5.84 0.77 -10.39
CA LEU A 105 -5.41 -0.41 -9.63
C LEU A 105 -5.96 -1.70 -10.24
N GLY A 106 -7.24 -1.69 -10.62
CA GLY A 106 -7.96 -2.82 -11.17
C GLY A 106 -9.38 -2.44 -11.55
N LEU A 107 -10.20 -3.44 -11.84
CA LEU A 107 -11.61 -3.29 -12.16
C LEU A 107 -12.45 -3.92 -11.05
N SER A 108 -13.53 -3.27 -10.65
CA SER A 108 -14.48 -3.82 -9.69
C SER A 108 -15.52 -4.69 -10.39
N PRO A 109 -15.57 -6.00 -10.16
CA PRO A 109 -16.60 -6.87 -10.74
C PRO A 109 -18.00 -6.53 -10.21
N LEU A 110 -18.10 -5.98 -9.00
CA LEU A 110 -19.36 -5.60 -8.36
C LEU A 110 -20.07 -4.44 -9.12
N TYR A 111 -19.31 -3.56 -9.77
CA TYR A 111 -19.82 -2.37 -10.45
C TYR A 111 -19.55 -2.36 -11.96
N ASN A 112 -19.84 -3.47 -12.65
CA ASN A 112 -19.70 -3.60 -14.10
C ASN A 112 -18.30 -3.16 -14.59
N ASP A 113 -17.27 -3.76 -14.01
CA ASP A 113 -15.87 -3.48 -14.33
C ASP A 113 -15.48 -1.99 -14.21
N CYS A 114 -16.08 -1.30 -13.24
CA CYS A 114 -15.70 0.07 -12.93
C CYS A 114 -14.22 0.14 -12.52
N PRO A 115 -13.40 0.98 -13.16
CA PRO A 115 -11.99 1.10 -12.81
C PRO A 115 -11.83 1.75 -11.42
N ILE A 116 -11.17 1.02 -10.52
CA ILE A 116 -10.77 1.53 -9.21
C ILE A 116 -9.45 2.26 -9.37
N LYS A 117 -9.41 3.51 -8.93
CA LYS A 117 -8.27 4.40 -9.06
C LYS A 117 -7.71 4.78 -7.71
N ILE A 118 -6.41 5.00 -7.69
CA ILE A 118 -5.70 5.49 -6.50
C ILE A 118 -4.84 6.68 -6.91
N ASN A 119 -4.65 7.60 -5.97
CA ASN A 119 -3.73 8.70 -6.15
C ASN A 119 -2.28 8.18 -6.01
N ILE A 120 -1.45 8.44 -7.02
CA ILE A 120 -0.06 7.97 -7.07
C ILE A 120 0.76 8.61 -5.95
N ASP A 121 0.62 9.93 -5.74
CA ASP A 121 1.40 10.64 -4.73
C ASP A 121 1.07 10.10 -3.33
N ASP A 122 -0.22 9.93 -3.01
CA ASP A 122 -0.64 9.43 -1.70
C ASP A 122 -0.15 7.99 -1.46
N MET A 123 -0.18 7.17 -2.50
CA MET A 123 0.20 5.76 -2.40
C MET A 123 1.71 5.58 -2.30
N TRP A 124 2.50 6.31 -3.09
CA TRP A 124 3.95 6.11 -3.17
C TRP A 124 4.75 6.99 -2.19
N SER A 125 4.16 8.04 -1.63
CA SER A 125 4.82 8.87 -0.60
C SER A 125 4.54 8.41 0.84
N ASN A 126 3.59 7.51 1.04
CA ASN A 126 3.20 7.00 2.35
C ASN A 126 3.52 5.51 2.53
N HIS A 127 3.42 5.02 3.77
CA HIS A 127 3.56 3.61 4.08
C HIS A 127 2.30 2.84 3.70
N ASN A 128 2.47 1.72 3.00
CA ASN A 128 1.38 0.84 2.59
C ASN A 128 1.66 -0.58 3.05
N ALA A 129 0.61 -1.32 3.35
CA ALA A 129 0.72 -2.72 3.74
C ALA A 129 -0.28 -3.58 2.97
N PHE A 130 0.18 -4.69 2.42
CA PHE A 130 -0.63 -5.69 1.73
C PHE A 130 -0.74 -6.93 2.62
N PHE A 131 -1.95 -7.22 3.08
CA PHE A 131 -2.23 -8.35 3.95
C PHE A 131 -2.92 -9.47 3.18
N GLY A 132 -2.61 -10.70 3.55
CA GLY A 132 -3.25 -11.89 2.98
C GLY A 132 -2.55 -13.16 3.45
N ASN A 133 -3.26 -14.27 3.45
CA ASN A 133 -2.70 -15.59 3.78
C ASN A 133 -1.79 -16.11 2.65
N THR A 134 -1.02 -17.16 2.94
CA THR A 134 -0.25 -17.87 1.91
C THR A 134 -1.20 -18.34 0.80
N GLY A 135 -0.83 -18.11 -0.45
CA GLY A 135 -1.67 -18.46 -1.61
C GLY A 135 -2.79 -17.47 -1.94
N SER A 136 -2.98 -16.39 -1.17
CA SER A 136 -4.00 -15.37 -1.45
C SER A 136 -3.68 -14.42 -2.61
N GLY A 137 -2.49 -14.56 -3.22
CA GLY A 137 -2.06 -13.72 -4.33
C GLY A 137 -1.40 -12.39 -3.93
N LYS A 138 -0.91 -12.24 -2.68
CA LYS A 138 -0.19 -11.02 -2.24
C LYS A 138 0.91 -10.60 -3.20
N THR A 139 1.83 -11.51 -3.50
CA THR A 139 2.98 -11.24 -4.38
C THR A 139 2.54 -10.85 -5.78
N TYR A 140 1.52 -11.53 -6.33
CA TYR A 140 0.92 -11.15 -7.62
C TYR A 140 0.28 -9.78 -7.57
N GLY A 141 -0.46 -9.46 -6.49
CA GLY A 141 -1.09 -8.16 -6.29
C GLY A 141 -0.07 -7.02 -6.25
N VAL A 142 0.99 -7.18 -5.44
CA VAL A 142 2.09 -6.19 -5.34
C VAL A 142 2.84 -6.06 -6.67
N SER A 143 3.17 -7.17 -7.33
CA SER A 143 3.83 -7.16 -8.63
C SER A 143 2.98 -6.43 -9.68
N ARG A 144 1.69 -6.73 -9.74
CA ARG A 144 0.76 -6.07 -10.67
C ARG A 144 0.60 -4.60 -10.39
N PHE A 145 0.56 -4.22 -9.12
CA PHE A 145 0.52 -2.83 -8.68
C PHE A 145 1.74 -2.04 -9.20
N ILE A 146 2.95 -2.58 -9.02
CA ILE A 146 4.18 -1.98 -9.52
C ILE A 146 4.21 -1.96 -11.06
N GLN A 147 3.79 -3.05 -11.73
CA GLN A 147 3.70 -3.11 -13.18
C GLN A 147 2.72 -2.07 -13.75
N ASN A 148 1.59 -1.83 -13.08
CA ASN A 148 0.65 -0.79 -13.51
C ASN A 148 1.28 0.61 -13.48
N LEU A 149 2.15 0.89 -12.50
CA LEU A 149 2.92 2.13 -12.48
C LEU A 149 3.86 2.23 -13.69
N PHE A 150 4.59 1.15 -14.01
CA PHE A 150 5.51 1.13 -15.15
C PHE A 150 4.80 1.28 -16.50
N ASN A 151 3.53 0.90 -16.60
CA ASN A 151 2.71 1.12 -17.79
C ASN A 151 2.27 2.59 -17.98
N MET A 152 2.59 3.47 -17.02
CA MET A 152 2.25 4.89 -17.03
C MET A 152 3.50 5.76 -16.86
N PRO A 153 4.46 5.72 -17.79
CA PRO A 153 5.76 6.39 -17.63
C PRO A 153 5.64 7.91 -17.42
N ASP A 154 4.60 8.54 -18.00
CA ASP A 154 4.35 9.98 -17.86
C ASP A 154 3.90 10.40 -16.44
N LYS A 155 3.52 9.42 -15.62
CA LYS A 155 3.03 9.65 -14.25
C LYS A 155 4.07 9.34 -13.18
N ILE A 156 5.20 8.77 -13.57
CA ILE A 156 6.27 8.41 -12.64
C ILE A 156 7.13 9.63 -12.35
N PRO A 157 7.41 9.93 -11.07
CA PRO A 157 8.33 11.01 -10.72
C PRO A 157 9.72 10.81 -11.35
N PHE A 158 10.32 11.89 -11.79
CA PHE A 158 11.67 11.87 -12.38
C PHE A 158 12.69 11.30 -11.38
N ASN A 159 13.59 10.43 -11.85
CA ASN A 159 14.60 9.73 -11.04
C ASN A 159 14.05 8.86 -9.89
N SER A 160 12.88 8.28 -10.05
CA SER A 160 12.34 7.32 -9.06
C SER A 160 13.16 6.04 -9.03
N ASN A 161 13.47 5.55 -7.82
CA ASN A 161 14.10 4.27 -7.59
C ASN A 161 13.20 3.42 -6.70
N ILE A 162 12.98 2.17 -7.11
CA ILE A 162 12.20 1.19 -6.34
C ILE A 162 13.14 0.06 -5.94
N PHE A 163 13.29 -0.15 -4.63
CA PHE A 163 14.08 -1.24 -4.07
C PHE A 163 13.12 -2.32 -3.54
N ILE A 164 13.29 -3.56 -4.03
CA ILE A 164 12.49 -4.71 -3.61
C ILE A 164 13.42 -5.67 -2.86
N PHE A 165 13.21 -5.81 -1.56
CA PHE A 165 13.89 -6.81 -0.73
C PHE A 165 13.09 -8.10 -0.79
N ASN A 166 13.64 -9.10 -1.48
CA ASN A 166 12.99 -10.35 -1.79
C ASN A 166 13.78 -11.53 -1.22
N ASN A 167 13.17 -12.31 -0.33
CA ASN A 167 13.78 -13.49 0.29
C ASN A 167 13.25 -14.82 -0.30
N THR A 168 12.31 -14.78 -1.25
CA THR A 168 11.62 -15.95 -1.79
C THR A 168 11.70 -16.09 -3.31
N ASP A 169 12.44 -15.22 -3.99
CA ASP A 169 12.63 -15.15 -5.47
C ASP A 169 11.35 -15.02 -6.31
N GLU A 170 10.22 -14.67 -5.67
CA GLU A 170 8.92 -14.59 -6.34
C GLU A 170 8.79 -13.40 -7.29
N TYR A 171 9.51 -12.30 -7.03
CA TYR A 171 9.39 -11.04 -7.78
C TYR A 171 10.22 -10.98 -9.06
N ASP A 172 11.30 -11.79 -9.17
CA ASP A 172 12.20 -11.73 -10.32
C ASP A 172 11.46 -12.00 -11.65
N ASN A 173 10.62 -13.02 -11.69
CA ASN A 173 9.84 -13.35 -12.87
C ASN A 173 8.88 -12.24 -13.31
N ALA A 174 8.40 -11.42 -12.35
CA ALA A 174 7.49 -10.33 -12.64
C ALA A 174 8.18 -9.13 -13.31
N PHE A 175 9.48 -8.92 -13.05
CA PHE A 175 10.19 -7.72 -13.48
C PHE A 175 11.35 -7.94 -14.46
N ARG A 176 11.88 -9.16 -14.55
CA ARG A 176 13.04 -9.48 -15.42
C ARG A 176 12.85 -9.04 -16.87
N SER A 177 11.65 -9.16 -17.41
CA SER A 177 11.36 -8.82 -18.80
C SER A 177 11.13 -7.32 -19.05
N ILE A 178 11.09 -6.48 -18.01
CA ILE A 178 10.72 -5.06 -18.16
C ILE A 178 11.71 -4.30 -19.04
N ASN A 179 12.98 -4.65 -18.98
CA ASN A 179 14.03 -4.05 -19.82
C ASN A 179 13.82 -4.30 -21.32
N ASN A 180 13.02 -5.31 -21.69
CA ASN A 180 12.82 -5.69 -23.10
C ASN A 180 11.73 -4.85 -23.78
N TYR A 181 10.78 -4.31 -23.02
CA TYR A 181 9.63 -3.60 -23.58
C TYR A 181 9.49 -2.16 -23.08
N ASN A 182 10.29 -1.74 -22.11
CA ASN A 182 10.22 -0.38 -21.60
C ASN A 182 11.63 0.21 -21.41
N VAL A 183 12.02 1.09 -22.32
CA VAL A 183 13.35 1.74 -22.33
C VAL A 183 13.55 2.77 -21.20
N ASN A 184 12.46 3.19 -20.56
CA ASN A 184 12.51 4.18 -19.47
C ASN A 184 12.86 3.56 -18.11
N PHE A 185 12.86 2.22 -18.01
CA PHE A 185 13.15 1.50 -16.78
C PHE A 185 14.35 0.60 -16.94
N ASN A 186 15.10 0.46 -15.85
CA ASN A 186 16.25 -0.41 -15.79
C ASN A 186 16.12 -1.33 -14.56
N TYR A 187 15.71 -2.56 -14.80
CA TYR A 187 15.65 -3.58 -13.78
C TYR A 187 17.03 -4.22 -13.56
N LYS A 188 17.46 -4.28 -12.31
CA LYS A 188 18.68 -4.96 -11.90
C LYS A 188 18.36 -5.88 -10.73
N MET A 189 18.71 -7.14 -10.86
CA MET A 189 18.65 -8.11 -9.79
C MET A 189 20.00 -8.21 -9.11
N TYR A 190 20.00 -8.15 -7.79
CA TYR A 190 21.18 -8.37 -6.96
C TYR A 190 20.95 -9.61 -6.10
N SER A 191 21.95 -10.47 -6.01
CA SER A 191 21.90 -11.71 -5.24
C SER A 191 23.14 -11.86 -4.38
N ILE A 192 23.00 -12.45 -3.20
CA ILE A 192 24.12 -12.80 -2.31
C ILE A 192 24.96 -13.92 -2.90
N SER A 193 24.32 -14.90 -3.55
CA SER A 193 25.00 -16.03 -4.23
C SER A 193 25.58 -15.67 -5.59
N GLY A 194 25.14 -14.56 -6.17
CA GLY A 194 25.47 -14.17 -7.56
C GLY A 194 24.74 -14.96 -8.64
N GLU A 195 23.88 -15.89 -8.27
CA GLU A 195 23.09 -16.65 -9.23
C GLU A 195 21.97 -15.80 -9.81
N GLY A 196 21.90 -15.72 -11.11
CA GLY A 196 20.84 -15.04 -11.86
C GLY A 196 20.90 -13.50 -11.89
N GLY A 197 21.90 -12.86 -11.26
CA GLY A 197 21.99 -11.40 -11.19
C GLY A 197 23.40 -10.91 -10.85
N TYR A 198 23.46 -9.66 -10.35
CA TYR A 198 24.70 -9.06 -9.86
C TYR A 198 24.97 -9.50 -8.42
N ASN A 199 26.24 -9.74 -8.08
CA ASN A 199 26.62 -9.98 -6.68
C ASN A 199 26.43 -8.74 -5.82
N ILE A 200 25.85 -8.92 -4.64
CA ILE A 200 25.86 -7.89 -3.60
C ILE A 200 27.22 -7.95 -2.92
N CYS A 201 28.02 -6.92 -3.11
CA CYS A 201 29.25 -6.73 -2.35
C CYS A 201 29.05 -5.54 -1.39
N LEU A 202 28.87 -5.83 -0.12
CA LEU A 202 28.82 -4.80 0.91
C LEU A 202 30.26 -4.47 1.32
N PRO A 203 30.74 -3.24 1.10
CA PRO A 203 32.05 -2.85 1.56
C PRO A 203 32.06 -2.78 3.09
N LEU A 204 33.05 -3.40 3.72
CA LEU A 204 33.16 -3.50 5.19
C LEU A 204 33.12 -2.13 5.88
N TRP A 205 33.67 -1.10 5.25
CA TRP A 205 33.68 0.26 5.81
C TRP A 205 32.28 0.92 5.90
N LEU A 206 31.26 0.34 5.26
CA LEU A 206 29.87 0.81 5.31
C LEU A 206 29.11 0.23 6.52
N LEU A 207 29.64 -0.83 7.12
CA LEU A 207 29.00 -1.53 8.23
C LEU A 207 29.09 -0.71 9.52
N SER A 208 27.99 -0.68 10.27
CA SER A 208 27.92 -0.10 11.61
C SER A 208 28.50 -1.03 12.67
N VAL A 209 28.64 -0.53 13.91
CA VAL A 209 29.04 -1.36 15.06
C VAL A 209 28.11 -2.54 15.25
N ASP A 210 26.79 -2.31 15.11
CA ASP A 210 25.78 -3.36 15.27
C ASP A 210 25.85 -4.42 14.15
N ASP A 211 26.16 -4.00 12.91
CA ASP A 211 26.35 -4.93 11.80
C ASP A 211 27.56 -5.84 12.04
N TYR A 212 28.68 -5.28 12.54
CA TYR A 212 29.84 -6.06 12.93
C TYR A 212 29.56 -6.97 14.12
N ALA A 213 28.78 -6.50 15.09
CA ALA A 213 28.39 -7.31 16.24
C ALA A 213 27.59 -8.55 15.79
N ASN A 214 26.64 -8.35 14.86
CA ASN A 214 25.87 -9.45 14.29
C ASN A 214 26.74 -10.39 13.43
N LEU A 215 27.66 -9.85 12.63
CA LEU A 215 28.56 -10.65 11.79
C LEU A 215 29.51 -11.52 12.60
N LEU A 216 29.92 -11.06 13.79
CA LEU A 216 30.87 -11.72 14.67
C LEU A 216 30.21 -12.47 15.81
N ASP A 217 28.87 -12.61 15.81
CA ASP A 217 28.09 -13.26 16.88
C ASP A 217 28.42 -12.75 18.28
N VAL A 218 28.53 -11.43 18.42
CA VAL A 218 28.87 -10.78 19.68
C VAL A 218 27.74 -10.91 20.68
N THR A 219 28.05 -11.47 21.84
CA THR A 219 27.08 -11.70 22.92
C THR A 219 27.33 -10.85 24.17
N ASP A 220 28.49 -10.16 24.24
CA ASP A 220 28.91 -9.41 25.42
C ASP A 220 29.18 -7.93 25.11
N TYR A 221 28.71 -7.03 25.98
CA TYR A 221 28.94 -5.59 25.87
C TYR A 221 30.43 -5.20 25.87
N SER A 222 31.30 -5.97 26.53
CA SER A 222 32.75 -5.73 26.51
C SER A 222 33.34 -5.89 25.11
N GLN A 223 32.81 -6.81 24.30
CA GLN A 223 33.23 -7.04 22.92
C GLN A 223 32.75 -5.92 22.01
N LEU A 224 31.53 -5.37 22.22
CA LEU A 224 31.03 -4.21 21.49
C LEU A 224 31.97 -3.00 21.65
N ALA A 225 32.42 -2.72 22.84
CA ALA A 225 33.34 -1.61 23.10
C ALA A 225 34.69 -1.78 22.37
N VAL A 226 35.16 -3.00 22.16
CA VAL A 226 36.36 -3.28 21.35
C VAL A 226 36.09 -3.04 19.87
N ILE A 227 34.96 -3.50 19.34
CA ILE A 227 34.56 -3.26 17.94
C ILE A 227 34.46 -1.77 17.66
N GLU A 228 33.78 -1.02 18.51
CA GLU A 228 33.65 0.43 18.39
C GLU A 228 35.00 1.14 18.35
N LYS A 229 35.93 0.78 19.29
CA LYS A 229 37.29 1.29 19.27
C LYS A 229 38.03 0.96 17.97
N MET A 230 37.91 -0.27 17.49
CA MET A 230 38.58 -0.71 16.27
C MET A 230 38.06 0.04 15.04
N LEU A 231 36.73 0.21 14.93
CA LEU A 231 36.11 0.96 13.83
C LEU A 231 36.53 2.43 13.82
N ASN A 232 36.60 3.06 15.01
CA ASN A 232 37.08 4.44 15.16
C ASN A 232 38.55 4.56 14.74
N LEU A 233 39.40 3.60 15.12
CA LEU A 233 40.79 3.56 14.67
C LEU A 233 40.91 3.42 13.17
N VAL A 234 40.19 2.45 12.57
CA VAL A 234 40.19 2.23 11.12
C VAL A 234 39.73 3.48 10.37
N SER A 235 38.72 4.18 10.87
CA SER A 235 38.23 5.43 10.25
C SER A 235 39.29 6.53 10.22
N VAL A 236 40.11 6.64 11.28
CA VAL A 236 41.25 7.60 11.32
C VAL A 236 42.36 7.16 10.36
N PHE A 237 42.69 5.86 10.34
CA PHE A 237 43.77 5.34 9.48
C PHE A 237 43.41 5.38 7.99
N SER A 238 42.14 5.34 7.62
CA SER A 238 41.66 5.44 6.23
C SER A 238 41.77 6.87 5.65
N LYS A 239 41.74 7.91 6.49
CA LYS A 239 41.88 9.30 6.06
C LYS A 239 43.32 9.65 5.73
N ASN A 240 43.55 10.44 4.67
CA ASN A 240 44.86 10.84 4.18
C ASN A 240 45.08 12.36 4.20
N ASP A 241 44.38 13.08 5.07
CA ASP A 241 44.59 14.51 5.30
C ASP A 241 45.69 14.78 6.35
N GLU A 242 46.17 16.02 6.43
CA GLU A 242 47.26 16.40 7.36
C GLU A 242 46.86 16.23 8.85
N GLU A 243 45.58 16.44 9.19
CA GLU A 243 45.09 16.24 10.54
C GLU A 243 45.07 14.76 10.90
N ALA A 244 44.64 13.90 9.98
CA ALA A 244 44.67 12.46 10.18
C ALA A 244 46.11 11.95 10.37
N HIS A 245 47.11 12.50 9.69
CA HIS A 245 48.52 12.15 9.92
C HIS A 245 49.00 12.49 11.33
N LYS A 246 48.61 13.63 11.88
CA LYS A 246 48.94 14.00 13.25
C LYS A 246 48.30 13.04 14.26
N TYR A 247 47.03 12.70 14.07
CA TYR A 247 46.31 11.72 14.90
C TYR A 247 46.93 10.33 14.81
N LYS A 248 47.28 9.85 13.61
CA LYS A 248 47.95 8.56 13.41
C LYS A 248 49.26 8.49 14.19
N ASN A 249 50.10 9.53 14.09
CA ASN A 249 51.36 9.60 14.81
C ASN A 249 51.17 9.63 16.32
N HIS A 250 50.13 10.34 16.80
CA HIS A 250 49.83 10.39 18.22
C HIS A 250 49.34 9.03 18.75
N LEU A 251 48.49 8.32 18.03
CA LEU A 251 48.01 6.99 18.37
C LEU A 251 49.16 5.96 18.39
N ILE A 252 50.02 6.00 17.40
CA ILE A 252 51.20 5.12 17.35
C ILE A 252 52.14 5.40 18.53
N ALA A 253 52.40 6.67 18.82
CA ALA A 253 53.27 7.07 19.94
C ALA A 253 52.69 6.72 21.33
N SER A 254 51.36 6.64 21.46
CA SER A 254 50.70 6.25 22.72
C SER A 254 50.56 4.74 22.87
N ALA A 255 50.79 3.95 21.83
CA ALA A 255 50.75 2.49 21.87
C ALA A 255 52.11 1.82 22.06
N ILE A 256 53.20 2.59 21.97
CA ILE A 256 54.59 2.21 22.27
C ILE A 256 54.88 2.54 23.74
#